data_022a5b2b16e48bc1ea6891b38fe5b2a6
#
_entry.id   022a5b2b16e48bc1ea6891b38fe5b2a6
#
_cell.length_a   1.000
_cell.length_b   1.000
_cell.length_c   1.000
_cell.angle_alpha   90.00
_cell.angle_beta   90.00
_cell.angle_gamma   90.00
#
_symmetry.space_group_name_H-M   'P 1'
#
loop_
_entity.id
_entity.type
_entity.pdbx_description
1 polymer ?
#
loop_
_entity_poly.entity_id
_entity_poly.type
_entity_poly.pdbx_seq_one_letter_code
_entity_poly.pdbx_strand_id
1 'polypeptide(L)'
;MLFRSAQVAAAYGITVPHSGLTATADEAAALADGSYPVVAKLIAPGVVHKADVGGILLNLQNAAEVRAAFDRLTAAVPGAQVMIQQMAPKGQEVILGAQRDPQFGPLLMFGMGGIYVEVLRDVSFRLAPLCERDAREMITETAAGKIMQGLRGEAPGDMDAVVDTLHRIGQLVADFPCIAELDINPLIVGKAGQGAWAVDVRMAIEGEPA
;
A
#
# COMPACT_ATOMS: atom_id res chain seq x y z
N MET A 1 -5.44 2.89 11.33
CA MET A 1 -6.07 4.05 10.60
C MET A 1 -5.82 4.06 9.08
N LEU A 2 -5.80 2.90 8.45
CA LEU A 2 -5.44 2.69 7.02
C LEU A 2 -6.14 3.62 6.02
N PHE A 3 -7.45 3.84 6.18
CA PHE A 3 -8.21 4.68 5.25
C PHE A 3 -7.73 6.13 5.23
N ARG A 4 -7.44 6.71 6.39
CA ARG A 4 -6.91 8.09 6.49
C ARG A 4 -5.50 8.19 5.92
N SER A 5 -4.64 7.20 6.17
CA SER A 5 -3.28 7.15 5.61
C SER A 5 -3.30 7.13 4.08
N ALA A 6 -4.21 6.35 3.48
CA ALA A 6 -4.39 6.33 2.02
C ALA A 6 -4.86 7.70 1.47
N GLN A 7 -5.75 8.41 2.19
CA GLN A 7 -6.19 9.76 1.78
C GLN A 7 -5.04 10.77 1.83
N VAL A 8 -4.19 10.72 2.85
CA VAL A 8 -2.99 11.58 2.96
C VAL A 8 -2.02 11.27 1.82
N ALA A 9 -1.74 10.00 1.56
CA ALA A 9 -0.90 9.57 0.43
C ALA A 9 -1.45 10.08 -0.91
N ALA A 10 -2.76 9.95 -1.14
CA ALA A 10 -3.42 10.46 -2.34
C ALA A 10 -3.32 11.99 -2.48
N ALA A 11 -3.41 12.73 -1.39
CA ALA A 11 -3.23 14.20 -1.39
C ALA A 11 -1.81 14.62 -1.81
N TYR A 12 -0.82 13.76 -1.58
CA TYR A 12 0.56 13.93 -2.08
C TYR A 12 0.77 13.36 -3.48
N GLY A 13 -0.31 12.96 -4.17
CA GLY A 13 -0.28 12.46 -5.55
C GLY A 13 0.18 11.01 -5.68
N ILE A 14 0.31 10.25 -4.58
CA ILE A 14 0.53 8.81 -4.64
C ILE A 14 -0.76 8.14 -5.11
N THR A 15 -0.67 7.35 -6.16
CA THR A 15 -1.85 6.68 -6.71
C THR A 15 -2.33 5.59 -5.75
N VAL A 16 -3.56 5.75 -5.26
CA VAL A 16 -4.25 4.74 -4.43
C VAL A 16 -5.49 4.25 -5.16
N PRO A 17 -5.86 2.97 -5.08
CA PRO A 17 -7.12 2.49 -5.65
C PRO A 17 -8.32 3.15 -4.97
N HIS A 18 -9.37 3.42 -5.75
CA HIS A 18 -10.62 3.96 -5.20
C HIS A 18 -11.14 3.06 -4.08
N SER A 19 -11.47 3.66 -2.92
CA SER A 19 -11.90 2.92 -1.75
C SER A 19 -12.82 3.74 -0.85
N GLY A 20 -13.62 3.05 -0.04
CA GLY A 20 -14.47 3.67 0.97
C GLY A 20 -14.79 2.73 2.12
N LEU A 21 -15.10 3.31 3.27
CA LEU A 21 -15.57 2.59 4.45
C LEU A 21 -17.09 2.44 4.40
N THR A 22 -17.58 1.26 4.79
CA THR A 22 -19.00 0.93 4.79
C THR A 22 -19.39 0.30 6.13
N ALA A 23 -20.61 0.59 6.56
CA ALA A 23 -21.17 0.07 7.80
C ALA A 23 -22.26 -0.99 7.56
N THR A 24 -22.74 -1.13 6.32
CA THR A 24 -23.76 -2.10 5.93
C THR A 24 -23.36 -2.84 4.64
N ALA A 25 -23.94 -4.02 4.44
CA ALA A 25 -23.73 -4.82 3.24
C ALA A 25 -24.25 -4.12 1.97
N ASP A 26 -25.33 -3.36 2.09
CA ASP A 26 -25.90 -2.60 0.96
C ASP A 26 -25.03 -1.40 0.59
N GLU A 27 -24.50 -0.66 1.56
CA GLU A 27 -23.49 0.38 1.30
C GLU A 27 -22.26 -0.20 0.60
N ALA A 28 -21.78 -1.36 1.05
CA ALA A 28 -20.64 -2.04 0.45
C ALA A 28 -20.90 -2.41 -1.01
N ALA A 29 -22.07 -2.97 -1.31
CA ALA A 29 -22.48 -3.33 -2.66
C ALA A 29 -22.64 -2.08 -3.56
N ALA A 30 -23.23 -1.00 -3.04
CA ALA A 30 -23.41 0.25 -3.78
C ALA A 30 -22.05 0.92 -4.09
N LEU A 31 -21.09 0.90 -3.14
CA LEU A 31 -19.75 1.45 -3.35
C LEU A 31 -18.95 0.65 -4.39
N ALA A 32 -19.16 -0.66 -4.46
CA ALA A 32 -18.50 -1.54 -5.41
C ALA A 32 -19.03 -1.42 -6.85
N ASP A 33 -20.23 -0.83 -7.02
CA ASP A 33 -20.89 -0.76 -8.33
C ASP A 33 -20.07 0.01 -9.35
N GLY A 34 -19.90 -0.58 -10.54
CA GLY A 34 -19.06 -0.02 -11.61
C GLY A 34 -17.54 -0.16 -11.40
N SER A 35 -17.08 -0.78 -10.28
CA SER A 35 -15.65 -0.87 -9.92
C SER A 35 -15.12 -2.32 -9.82
N TYR A 36 -15.91 -3.31 -10.24
CA TYR A 36 -15.50 -4.71 -10.15
C TYR A 36 -14.28 -5.05 -11.02
N PRO A 37 -13.40 -5.98 -10.60
CA PRO A 37 -13.40 -6.65 -9.30
C PRO A 37 -12.96 -5.76 -8.15
N VAL A 38 -13.48 -6.04 -6.93
CA VAL A 38 -13.11 -5.31 -5.72
C VAL A 38 -12.57 -6.24 -4.63
N VAL A 39 -11.96 -5.66 -3.63
CA VAL A 39 -11.53 -6.32 -2.38
C VAL A 39 -12.31 -5.77 -1.20
N ALA A 40 -12.71 -6.65 -0.28
CA ALA A 40 -13.26 -6.28 1.02
C ALA A 40 -12.22 -6.51 2.11
N LYS A 41 -11.97 -5.47 2.93
CA LYS A 41 -10.98 -5.50 4.01
C LYS A 41 -11.65 -5.15 5.33
N LEU A 42 -11.46 -6.01 6.35
CA LEU A 42 -11.91 -5.75 7.70
C LEU A 42 -11.18 -4.55 8.31
N ILE A 43 -11.92 -3.64 8.91
CA ILE A 43 -11.38 -2.50 9.66
C ILE A 43 -11.91 -2.55 11.09
N ALA A 44 -11.05 -2.94 12.02
CA ALA A 44 -11.39 -3.01 13.44
C ALA A 44 -10.21 -2.55 14.29
N PRO A 45 -10.46 -1.92 15.46
CA PRO A 45 -9.42 -1.60 16.43
C PRO A 45 -8.64 -2.87 16.84
N GLY A 46 -7.32 -2.77 16.92
CA GLY A 46 -6.45 -3.88 17.34
C GLY A 46 -6.16 -4.96 16.29
N VAL A 47 -6.79 -4.91 15.11
CA VAL A 47 -6.50 -5.84 14.01
C VAL A 47 -5.47 -5.20 13.07
N VAL A 48 -4.19 -5.52 13.28
CA VAL A 48 -3.07 -4.99 12.47
C VAL A 48 -2.80 -5.89 11.27
N HIS A 49 -2.67 -7.20 11.47
CA HIS A 49 -2.40 -8.18 10.41
C HIS A 49 -3.71 -8.85 9.94
N LYS A 50 -4.40 -8.17 9.04
CA LYS A 50 -5.74 -8.61 8.56
C LYS A 50 -5.71 -9.93 7.80
N ALA A 51 -4.63 -10.21 7.10
CA ALA A 51 -4.46 -11.46 6.33
C ALA A 51 -4.49 -12.69 7.26
N ASP A 52 -3.84 -12.60 8.43
CA ASP A 52 -3.71 -13.73 9.37
C ASP A 52 -5.05 -14.15 9.99
N VAL A 53 -5.99 -13.21 10.09
CA VAL A 53 -7.34 -13.44 10.63
C VAL A 53 -8.40 -13.65 9.54
N GLY A 54 -8.00 -13.82 8.28
CA GLY A 54 -8.93 -13.95 7.16
C GLY A 54 -9.74 -12.66 6.89
N GLY A 55 -9.21 -11.51 7.32
CA GLY A 55 -9.86 -10.21 7.24
C GLY A 55 -9.76 -9.53 5.86
N ILE A 56 -9.31 -10.24 4.82
CA ILE A 56 -9.22 -9.74 3.45
C ILE A 56 -9.87 -10.76 2.50
N LEU A 57 -10.82 -10.31 1.68
CA LEU A 57 -11.48 -11.11 0.66
C LEU A 57 -11.29 -10.44 -0.69
N LEU A 58 -10.52 -11.10 -1.55
CA LEU A 58 -10.09 -10.57 -2.84
C LEU A 58 -11.02 -11.00 -3.98
N ASN A 59 -10.98 -10.23 -5.09
CA ASN A 59 -11.54 -10.60 -6.38
C ASN A 59 -13.07 -10.80 -6.37
N LEU A 60 -13.79 -9.97 -5.64
CA LEU A 60 -15.26 -9.99 -5.60
C LEU A 60 -15.79 -9.38 -6.91
N GLN A 61 -16.65 -10.11 -7.62
CA GLN A 61 -17.04 -9.83 -8.99
C GLN A 61 -18.42 -9.17 -9.12
N ASN A 62 -19.22 -9.20 -8.06
CA ASN A 62 -20.60 -8.70 -8.10
C ASN A 62 -21.12 -8.34 -6.71
N ALA A 63 -22.28 -7.67 -6.68
CA ALA A 63 -22.93 -7.21 -5.46
C ALA A 63 -23.28 -8.33 -4.47
N ALA A 64 -23.62 -9.52 -4.95
CA ALA A 64 -23.96 -10.65 -4.08
C ALA A 64 -22.72 -11.15 -3.32
N GLU A 65 -21.58 -11.25 -4.00
CA GLU A 65 -20.30 -11.62 -3.39
C GLU A 65 -19.83 -10.55 -2.40
N VAL A 66 -20.02 -9.27 -2.70
CA VAL A 66 -19.67 -8.17 -1.79
C VAL A 66 -20.51 -8.22 -0.51
N ARG A 67 -21.83 -8.44 -0.60
CA ARG A 67 -22.69 -8.61 0.58
C ARG A 67 -22.27 -9.81 1.43
N ALA A 68 -22.05 -10.96 0.79
CA ALA A 68 -21.58 -12.15 1.50
C ALA A 68 -20.21 -11.94 2.17
N ALA A 69 -19.31 -11.22 1.51
CA ALA A 69 -18.01 -10.86 2.07
C ALA A 69 -18.16 -9.92 3.30
N PHE A 70 -19.04 -8.92 3.21
CA PHE A 70 -19.34 -8.01 4.32
C PHE A 70 -19.84 -8.79 5.53
N ASP A 71 -20.87 -9.65 5.35
CA ASP A 71 -21.48 -10.45 6.42
C ASP A 71 -20.43 -11.39 7.07
N ARG A 72 -19.61 -12.03 6.26
CA ARG A 72 -18.53 -12.91 6.75
C ARG A 72 -17.50 -12.16 7.60
N LEU A 73 -17.05 -10.98 7.15
CA LEU A 73 -16.03 -10.19 7.84
C LEU A 73 -16.57 -9.60 9.15
N THR A 74 -17.81 -9.11 9.16
CA THR A 74 -18.42 -8.52 10.36
C THR A 74 -18.89 -9.57 11.39
N ALA A 75 -19.22 -10.78 10.95
CA ALA A 75 -19.52 -11.89 11.87
C ALA A 75 -18.31 -12.26 12.73
N ALA A 76 -17.09 -12.13 12.20
CA ALA A 76 -15.85 -12.42 12.93
C ALA A 76 -15.54 -11.38 14.02
N VAL A 77 -15.92 -10.10 13.79
CA VAL A 77 -15.65 -8.98 14.70
C VAL A 77 -16.87 -8.06 14.76
N PRO A 78 -17.75 -8.21 15.76
CA PRO A 78 -18.93 -7.35 15.89
C PRO A 78 -18.58 -5.86 15.99
N GLY A 79 -19.28 -5.02 15.21
CA GLY A 79 -19.05 -3.57 15.16
C GLY A 79 -17.88 -3.13 14.28
N ALA A 80 -17.21 -4.07 13.59
CA ALA A 80 -16.20 -3.73 12.59
C ALA A 80 -16.82 -3.05 11.37
N GLN A 81 -16.04 -2.18 10.73
CA GLN A 81 -16.35 -1.65 9.41
C GLN A 81 -15.68 -2.49 8.33
N VAL A 82 -16.19 -2.42 7.13
CA VAL A 82 -15.56 -3.05 5.96
C VAL A 82 -15.16 -1.96 4.97
N MET A 83 -13.89 -1.98 4.58
CA MET A 83 -13.40 -1.15 3.49
C MET A 83 -13.56 -1.92 2.18
N ILE A 84 -14.29 -1.34 1.24
CA ILE A 84 -14.34 -1.81 -0.14
C ILE A 84 -13.32 -1.00 -0.93
N GLN A 85 -12.50 -1.69 -1.72
CA GLN A 85 -11.46 -1.08 -2.52
C GLN A 85 -11.42 -1.74 -3.90
N GLN A 86 -11.24 -0.94 -4.96
CA GLN A 86 -11.01 -1.44 -6.30
C GLN A 86 -9.72 -2.26 -6.34
N MET A 87 -9.73 -3.38 -7.07
CA MET A 87 -8.50 -4.16 -7.28
C MET A 87 -7.51 -3.37 -8.13
N ALA A 88 -6.27 -3.28 -7.68
CA ALA A 88 -5.18 -2.79 -8.51
C ALA A 88 -4.93 -3.75 -9.69
N PRO A 89 -4.47 -3.25 -10.84
CA PRO A 89 -4.01 -4.11 -11.92
C PRO A 89 -2.93 -5.09 -11.43
N LYS A 90 -2.79 -6.22 -12.13
CA LYS A 90 -1.70 -7.16 -11.83
C LYS A 90 -0.34 -6.51 -12.08
N GLY A 91 0.57 -6.69 -11.16
CA GLY A 91 1.92 -6.13 -11.22
C GLY A 91 2.86 -6.80 -10.24
N GLN A 92 4.07 -6.27 -10.17
CA GLN A 92 5.06 -6.71 -9.19
C GLN A 92 4.79 -6.03 -7.84
N GLU A 93 4.84 -6.80 -6.76
CA GLU A 93 4.68 -6.29 -5.40
C GLU A 93 6.02 -5.83 -4.84
N VAL A 94 6.09 -4.56 -4.45
CA VAL A 94 7.24 -3.99 -3.74
C VAL A 94 6.77 -3.29 -2.46
N ILE A 95 7.70 -3.09 -1.53
CA ILE A 95 7.47 -2.32 -0.30
C ILE A 95 8.23 -1.00 -0.38
N LEU A 96 7.57 0.08 -0.01
CA LEU A 96 8.18 1.39 0.21
C LEU A 96 7.84 1.82 1.62
N GLY A 97 8.82 2.40 2.30
CA GLY A 97 8.62 2.89 3.66
C GLY A 97 9.41 4.15 3.94
N ALA A 98 9.06 4.79 5.05
CA ALA A 98 9.85 5.84 5.64
C ALA A 98 9.82 5.70 7.16
N GLN A 99 10.96 5.91 7.80
CA GLN A 99 11.08 5.94 9.24
C GLN A 99 11.92 7.15 9.63
N ARG A 100 11.52 7.84 10.70
CA ARG A 100 12.29 8.97 11.20
C ARG A 100 13.39 8.49 12.14
N ASP A 101 14.64 8.72 11.73
CA ASP A 101 15.79 8.53 12.60
C ASP A 101 16.02 9.80 13.45
N PRO A 102 16.25 9.68 14.78
CA PRO A 102 16.42 10.83 15.65
C PRO A 102 17.65 11.69 15.32
N GLN A 103 18.69 11.13 14.70
CA GLN A 103 19.94 11.81 14.38
C GLN A 103 19.99 12.28 12.93
N PHE A 104 19.47 11.46 12.00
CA PHE A 104 19.65 11.66 10.57
C PHE A 104 18.38 12.18 9.87
N GLY A 105 17.23 12.18 10.55
CA GLY A 105 15.96 12.57 9.94
C GLY A 105 15.27 11.43 9.18
N PRO A 106 14.46 11.73 8.15
CA PRO A 106 13.68 10.69 7.47
C PRO A 106 14.57 9.76 6.65
N LEU A 107 14.45 8.47 6.93
CA LEU A 107 15.10 7.37 6.21
C LEU A 107 14.05 6.67 5.33
N LEU A 108 14.26 6.66 4.02
CA LEU A 108 13.39 5.98 3.08
C LEU A 108 13.86 4.54 2.84
N MET A 109 12.91 3.63 2.63
CA MET A 109 13.14 2.21 2.39
C MET A 109 12.46 1.79 1.08
N PHE A 110 13.15 0.91 0.34
CA PHE A 110 12.61 0.17 -0.80
C PHE A 110 13.02 -1.29 -0.71
N GLY A 111 12.13 -2.22 -1.12
CA GLY A 111 12.46 -3.64 -1.15
C GLY A 111 11.39 -4.53 -1.79
N MET A 112 11.58 -5.84 -1.67
CA MET A 112 10.61 -6.85 -2.09
C MET A 112 9.35 -6.74 -1.24
N GLY A 113 8.16 -6.70 -1.86
CA GLY A 113 6.88 -6.68 -1.18
C GLY A 113 6.35 -8.06 -0.79
N GLY A 114 5.20 -8.08 -0.14
CA GLY A 114 4.51 -9.29 0.26
C GLY A 114 5.21 -10.03 1.40
N ILE A 115 4.99 -11.35 1.47
CA ILE A 115 5.53 -12.23 2.53
C ILE A 115 7.06 -12.40 2.47
N TYR A 116 7.69 -11.99 1.39
CA TYR A 116 9.13 -12.16 1.18
C TYR A 116 10.00 -11.18 1.98
N VAL A 117 9.44 -10.05 2.40
CA VAL A 117 10.17 -9.01 3.17
C VAL A 117 10.79 -9.58 4.44
N GLU A 118 10.01 -10.35 5.20
CA GLU A 118 10.43 -10.90 6.49
C GLU A 118 11.52 -11.97 6.35
N VAL A 119 11.50 -12.69 5.23
CA VAL A 119 12.41 -13.84 4.99
C VAL A 119 13.72 -13.41 4.33
N LEU A 120 13.64 -12.59 3.29
CA LEU A 120 14.80 -12.26 2.45
C LEU A 120 15.56 -11.03 2.91
N ARG A 121 14.93 -10.12 3.67
CA ARG A 121 15.52 -8.85 4.12
C ARG A 121 16.19 -8.06 2.99
N ASP A 122 15.65 -8.21 1.78
CA ASP A 122 16.15 -7.56 0.57
C ASP A 122 15.60 -6.14 0.49
N VAL A 123 16.22 -5.24 1.25
CA VAL A 123 15.83 -3.84 1.36
C VAL A 123 17.05 -2.93 1.22
N SER A 124 16.83 -1.75 0.65
CA SER A 124 17.79 -0.67 0.60
C SER A 124 17.24 0.57 1.28
N PHE A 125 18.14 1.44 1.77
CA PHE A 125 17.78 2.64 2.52
C PHE A 125 18.51 3.86 1.98
N ARG A 126 17.86 5.02 2.03
CA ARG A 126 18.45 6.34 1.74
C ARG A 126 17.84 7.40 2.65
N LEU A 127 18.63 8.41 2.97
CA LEU A 127 18.14 9.59 3.68
C LEU A 127 17.34 10.48 2.74
N ALA A 128 16.22 11.03 3.21
CA ALA A 128 15.48 12.05 2.46
C ALA A 128 16.13 13.45 2.69
N PRO A 129 16.06 14.37 1.69
CA PRO A 129 15.43 14.19 0.38
C PRO A 129 16.29 13.40 -0.59
N LEU A 130 15.65 12.62 -1.47
CA LEU A 130 16.33 11.88 -2.54
C LEU A 130 16.49 12.73 -3.78
N CYS A 131 17.62 12.61 -4.47
CA CYS A 131 17.69 12.94 -5.90
C CYS A 131 17.25 11.73 -6.76
N GLU A 132 16.94 11.96 -8.03
CA GLU A 132 16.50 10.89 -8.94
C GLU A 132 17.53 9.75 -9.05
N ARG A 133 18.81 10.09 -9.08
CA ARG A 133 19.90 9.11 -9.13
C ARG A 133 19.88 8.21 -7.90
N ASP A 134 19.76 8.78 -6.70
CA ASP A 134 19.76 8.02 -5.45
C ASP A 134 18.56 7.08 -5.37
N ALA A 135 17.38 7.53 -5.84
CA ALA A 135 16.18 6.71 -5.90
C ALA A 135 16.36 5.52 -6.86
N ARG A 136 16.94 5.73 -8.05
CA ARG A 136 17.20 4.66 -9.02
C ARG A 136 18.26 3.65 -8.51
N GLU A 137 19.35 4.14 -7.91
CA GLU A 137 20.38 3.29 -7.32
C GLU A 137 19.78 2.43 -6.19
N MET A 138 19.03 3.03 -5.28
CA MET A 138 18.32 2.36 -4.20
C MET A 138 17.44 1.20 -4.69
N ILE A 139 16.69 1.40 -5.78
CA ILE A 139 15.85 0.36 -6.35
C ILE A 139 16.72 -0.76 -6.94
N THR A 140 17.72 -0.41 -7.77
CA THR A 140 18.52 -1.40 -8.52
C THR A 140 19.48 -2.23 -7.65
N GLU A 141 19.80 -1.79 -6.45
CA GLU A 141 20.58 -2.54 -5.46
C GLU A 141 19.86 -3.79 -4.97
N THR A 142 18.51 -3.81 -4.98
CA THR A 142 17.70 -4.91 -4.46
C THR A 142 17.39 -5.98 -5.51
N ALA A 143 17.01 -7.18 -5.06
CA ALA A 143 16.50 -8.23 -5.93
C ALA A 143 15.15 -7.81 -6.57
N ALA A 144 14.29 -7.10 -5.81
CA ALA A 144 13.06 -6.54 -6.33
C ALA A 144 13.29 -5.64 -7.54
N GLY A 145 14.25 -4.71 -7.46
CA GLY A 145 14.62 -3.83 -8.56
C GLY A 145 15.18 -4.57 -9.77
N LYS A 146 15.99 -5.62 -9.53
CA LYS A 146 16.51 -6.47 -10.62
C LYS A 146 15.39 -7.22 -11.33
N ILE A 147 14.38 -7.72 -10.60
CA ILE A 147 13.20 -8.35 -11.19
C ILE A 147 12.40 -7.33 -12.01
N MET A 148 12.26 -6.09 -11.50
CA MET A 148 11.58 -5.01 -12.21
C MET A 148 12.22 -4.62 -13.55
N GLN A 149 13.50 -4.89 -13.77
CA GLN A 149 14.15 -4.69 -15.07
C GLN A 149 13.68 -5.67 -16.15
N GLY A 150 12.87 -6.65 -15.78
CA GLY A 150 12.37 -7.71 -16.65
C GLY A 150 13.31 -8.93 -16.66
N LEU A 151 12.77 -10.09 -16.36
CA LEU A 151 13.50 -11.36 -16.41
C LEU A 151 12.94 -12.25 -17.52
N ARG A 152 13.82 -12.95 -18.25
CA ARG A 152 13.47 -13.99 -19.23
C ARG A 152 12.46 -13.55 -20.29
N GLY A 153 12.50 -12.27 -20.71
CA GLY A 153 11.61 -11.74 -21.74
C GLY A 153 10.30 -11.16 -21.22
N GLU A 154 10.12 -11.06 -19.92
CA GLU A 154 9.04 -10.29 -19.33
C GLU A 154 9.24 -8.78 -19.53
N ALA A 155 8.15 -8.05 -19.73
CA ALA A 155 8.21 -6.60 -19.85
C ALA A 155 8.68 -5.97 -18.52
N PRO A 156 9.54 -4.95 -18.54
CA PRO A 156 9.98 -4.28 -17.33
C PRO A 156 8.83 -3.61 -16.58
N GLY A 157 8.95 -3.53 -15.27
CA GLY A 157 8.08 -2.74 -14.41
C GLY A 157 8.28 -1.24 -14.58
N ASP A 158 7.30 -0.46 -14.11
CA ASP A 158 7.33 1.00 -14.17
C ASP A 158 8.26 1.60 -13.08
N MET A 159 9.55 1.59 -13.40
CA MET A 159 10.59 2.15 -12.55
C MET A 159 10.36 3.64 -12.25
N ASP A 160 9.89 4.40 -13.23
CA ASP A 160 9.65 5.84 -13.08
C ASP A 160 8.52 6.13 -12.11
N ALA A 161 7.48 5.31 -12.12
CA ALA A 161 6.39 5.41 -11.15
C ALA A 161 6.84 5.10 -9.71
N VAL A 162 7.78 4.16 -9.53
CA VAL A 162 8.36 3.88 -8.20
C VAL A 162 9.24 5.03 -7.73
N VAL A 163 10.09 5.58 -8.61
CA VAL A 163 10.92 6.75 -8.31
C VAL A 163 10.06 7.96 -7.92
N ASP A 164 8.99 8.25 -8.68
CA ASP A 164 8.05 9.32 -8.35
C ASP A 164 7.37 9.09 -6.99
N THR A 165 6.97 7.85 -6.69
CA THR A 165 6.37 7.50 -5.40
C THR A 165 7.36 7.70 -4.25
N LEU A 166 8.63 7.32 -4.40
CA LEU A 166 9.68 7.56 -3.40
C LEU A 166 9.89 9.06 -3.14
N HIS A 167 9.92 9.88 -4.19
CA HIS A 167 10.02 11.33 -4.04
C HIS A 167 8.83 11.93 -3.28
N ARG A 168 7.60 11.47 -3.57
CA ARG A 168 6.38 11.91 -2.88
C ARG A 168 6.37 11.50 -1.41
N ILE A 169 6.80 10.28 -1.09
CA ILE A 169 6.99 9.83 0.30
C ILE A 169 8.03 10.72 0.99
N GLY A 170 9.18 10.95 0.36
CA GLY A 170 10.24 11.79 0.89
C GLY A 170 9.76 13.21 1.19
N GLN A 171 8.96 13.82 0.30
CA GLN A 171 8.35 15.13 0.51
C GLN A 171 7.33 15.10 1.65
N LEU A 172 6.45 14.09 1.69
CA LEU A 172 5.43 13.94 2.73
C LEU A 172 6.04 13.88 4.13
N VAL A 173 7.07 13.05 4.33
CA VAL A 173 7.71 12.91 5.66
C VAL A 173 8.61 14.09 6.03
N ALA A 174 9.05 14.88 5.05
CA ALA A 174 9.74 16.14 5.27
C ALA A 174 8.78 17.25 5.71
N ASP A 175 7.61 17.35 5.05
CA ASP A 175 6.59 18.37 5.36
C ASP A 175 5.90 18.10 6.70
N PHE A 176 5.78 16.83 7.10
CA PHE A 176 5.14 16.41 8.34
C PHE A 176 6.10 15.65 9.27
N PRO A 177 6.94 16.36 10.04
CA PRO A 177 7.88 15.72 10.98
C PRO A 177 7.23 14.85 12.05
N CYS A 178 5.93 15.01 12.31
CA CYS A 178 5.17 14.18 13.23
C CYS A 178 4.90 12.76 12.69
N ILE A 179 5.13 12.49 11.40
CA ILE A 179 5.08 11.14 10.87
C ILE A 179 6.34 10.41 11.31
N ALA A 180 6.19 9.50 12.28
CA ALA A 180 7.27 8.66 12.79
C ALA A 180 7.61 7.53 11.83
N GLU A 181 6.58 6.95 11.22
CA GLU A 181 6.69 5.82 10.29
C GLU A 181 5.63 5.92 9.20
N LEU A 182 6.01 5.57 7.98
CA LEU A 182 5.12 5.37 6.83
C LEU A 182 5.48 4.05 6.17
N ASP A 183 4.47 3.23 5.85
CA ASP A 183 4.62 1.95 5.18
C ASP A 183 3.59 1.82 4.05
N ILE A 184 4.06 1.48 2.86
CA ILE A 184 3.25 1.08 1.70
C ILE A 184 3.60 -0.36 1.38
N ASN A 185 2.72 -1.29 1.76
CA ASN A 185 2.94 -2.72 1.56
C ASN A 185 1.63 -3.47 1.27
N PRO A 186 1.42 -3.84 -0.04
CA PRO A 186 2.31 -3.62 -1.17
C PRO A 186 2.03 -2.31 -1.95
N LEU A 187 3.05 -1.85 -2.66
CA LEU A 187 2.90 -1.05 -3.87
C LEU A 187 2.88 -2.02 -5.05
N ILE A 188 1.81 -2.02 -5.84
CA ILE A 188 1.70 -2.84 -7.05
C ILE A 188 2.26 -2.05 -8.23
N VAL A 189 3.34 -2.52 -8.83
CA VAL A 189 4.01 -1.87 -9.95
C VAL A 189 3.58 -2.51 -11.25
N GLY A 190 2.92 -1.73 -12.12
CA GLY A 190 2.54 -2.15 -13.47
C GLY A 190 3.74 -2.26 -14.41
N LYS A 191 3.48 -2.61 -15.68
CA LYS A 191 4.50 -2.56 -16.71
C LYS A 191 4.92 -1.11 -16.99
N ALA A 192 6.08 -0.90 -17.59
CA ALA A 192 6.57 0.43 -17.95
C ALA A 192 5.48 1.32 -18.59
N GLY A 193 5.27 2.51 -18.04
CA GLY A 193 4.25 3.47 -18.44
C GLY A 193 2.82 3.19 -17.92
N GLN A 194 2.62 2.14 -17.11
CA GLN A 194 1.29 1.83 -16.54
C GLN A 194 1.08 2.39 -15.14
N GLY A 195 2.13 2.83 -14.47
CA GLY A 195 2.06 3.37 -13.11
C GLY A 195 2.23 2.35 -12.00
N ALA A 196 2.04 2.81 -10.77
CA ALA A 196 2.09 2.01 -9.57
C ALA A 196 0.95 2.40 -8.61
N TRP A 197 0.44 1.44 -7.82
CA TRP A 197 -0.73 1.62 -6.94
C TRP A 197 -0.40 1.21 -5.50
N ALA A 198 -0.53 2.15 -4.58
CA ALA A 198 -0.39 1.91 -3.15
C ALA A 198 -1.67 1.26 -2.59
N VAL A 199 -1.63 -0.05 -2.39
CA VAL A 199 -2.83 -0.85 -2.04
C VAL A 199 -3.08 -0.87 -0.54
N ASP A 200 -2.02 -0.83 0.26
CA ASP A 200 -2.11 -0.69 1.72
C ASP A 200 -1.11 0.38 2.17
N VAL A 201 -1.61 1.41 2.84
CA VAL A 201 -0.80 2.53 3.33
C VAL A 201 -1.02 2.68 4.83
N ARG A 202 0.05 2.66 5.60
CA ARG A 202 0.03 2.88 7.05
C ARG A 202 0.90 4.07 7.42
N MET A 203 0.47 4.82 8.41
CA MET A 203 1.27 5.91 9.01
C MET A 203 1.12 5.85 10.52
N ALA A 204 2.25 5.98 11.21
CA ALA A 204 2.30 6.20 12.64
C ALA A 204 2.68 7.66 12.91
N ILE A 205 1.92 8.32 13.77
CA ILE A 205 2.12 9.73 14.14
C ILE A 205 2.67 9.77 15.57
N GLU A 206 3.72 10.55 15.79
CA GLU A 206 4.25 10.77 17.15
C GLU A 206 3.19 11.38 18.06
N GLY A 207 3.03 10.79 19.25
CA GLY A 207 2.07 11.25 20.27
C GLY A 207 0.66 10.67 20.13
N GLU A 208 0.35 9.86 19.13
CA GLU A 208 -0.88 9.05 19.13
C GLU A 208 -0.61 7.70 19.86
N PRO A 209 -1.49 7.27 20.78
CA PRO A 209 -1.39 5.93 21.34
C PRO A 209 -1.58 4.88 20.25
N ALA A 210 -0.75 3.85 20.28
CA ALA A 210 -0.76 2.74 19.33
C ALA A 210 -2.08 1.94 19.37
#